data_ce96487f349ff3c13bcf81d9721b9b8f
#
_entry.id   ce96487f349ff3c13bcf81d9721b9b8f
#
_cell.length_a   1.000
_cell.length_b   1.000
_cell.length_c   1.000
_cell.angle_alpha   90.00
_cell.angle_beta   90.00
_cell.angle_gamma   90.00
#
_symmetry.space_group_name_H-M   'P 1'
#
loop_
_entity.id
_entity.type
_entity.pdbx_description
1 polymer ?
#
loop_
_entity_poly.entity_id
_entity_poly.type
_entity_poly.pdbx_seq_one_letter_code
_entity_poly.pdbx_strand_id
1 'polypeptide(L)'
;MCPSAYDELMSSPQLRRQDRALAEAEARALIERAYCGRLATISPVGSPYIVPLLHVLTGDEIGVHNTAVRGHPRTNVERDGRACYEVDEPVKVFDYGRFECDTGLAYSSAIAYGRIRIVDDRAAKSRFFDALLAKYGTGAPGRPKSFYPRLDEVTVYAIRIERISGKQCPLPPISEQWPALDRAKSPNARP
;
A
#
# COMPACT_ATOMS: atom_id res chain seq x y z
N MET A 1 33.41 7.41 7.89
CA MET A 1 32.24 7.46 8.78
C MET A 1 31.49 6.16 8.52
N CYS A 2 31.47 5.21 9.47
CA CYS A 2 30.66 3.99 9.31
C CYS A 2 29.17 4.38 9.24
N PRO A 3 28.39 3.79 8.32
CA PRO A 3 26.95 3.96 8.34
C PRO A 3 26.42 3.53 9.72
N SER A 4 25.46 4.26 10.23
CA SER A 4 24.83 3.88 11.50
C SER A 4 24.10 2.53 11.30
N ALA A 5 23.94 1.74 12.36
CA ALA A 5 23.10 0.53 12.30
C ALA A 5 21.68 0.81 11.78
N TYR A 6 21.26 2.06 11.81
CA TYR A 6 20.03 2.57 11.23
C TYR A 6 20.09 2.65 9.70
N ASP A 7 21.22 3.10 9.13
CA ASP A 7 21.42 3.16 7.67
C ASP A 7 21.52 1.76 7.05
N GLU A 8 22.08 0.79 7.78
CA GLU A 8 22.10 -0.62 7.36
C GLU A 8 20.70 -1.27 7.43
N LEU A 9 19.90 -0.94 8.44
CA LEU A 9 18.50 -1.39 8.55
C LEU A 9 17.59 -0.73 7.48
N MET A 10 17.97 0.46 7.00
CA MET A 10 17.29 1.18 5.92
C MET A 10 17.84 0.80 4.54
N SER A 11 18.94 0.02 4.48
CA SER A 11 19.33 -0.67 3.25
C SER A 11 18.28 -1.74 2.97
N SER A 12 17.24 -1.33 2.28
CA SER A 12 16.10 -2.16 1.95
C SER A 12 16.54 -3.40 1.23
N PRO A 13 16.00 -4.56 1.57
CA PRO A 13 16.24 -5.74 0.79
C PRO A 13 15.89 -5.42 -0.67
N GLN A 14 16.89 -5.52 -1.53
CA GLN A 14 16.67 -5.40 -2.96
C GLN A 14 15.67 -6.48 -3.38
N LEU A 15 14.77 -6.13 -4.30
CA LEU A 15 13.86 -7.12 -4.86
C LEU A 15 14.68 -8.27 -5.45
N ARG A 16 14.47 -9.48 -4.98
CA ARG A 16 15.14 -10.67 -5.50
C ARG A 16 14.92 -10.86 -7.02
N ARG A 17 13.73 -10.51 -7.51
CA ARG A 17 13.33 -10.56 -8.92
C ARG A 17 13.36 -9.16 -9.49
N GLN A 18 14.55 -8.71 -9.89
CA GLN A 18 14.75 -7.40 -10.53
C GLN A 18 14.02 -7.27 -11.86
N ASP A 19 13.85 -8.39 -12.58
CA ASP A 19 13.06 -8.49 -13.81
C ASP A 19 11.57 -8.18 -13.62
N ARG A 20 11.10 -8.11 -12.37
CA ARG A 20 9.72 -7.79 -12.00
C ARG A 20 9.59 -6.44 -11.28
N ALA A 21 10.67 -5.69 -11.18
CA ALA A 21 10.62 -4.39 -10.57
C ALA A 21 9.80 -3.41 -11.42
N LEU A 22 8.96 -2.62 -10.78
CA LEU A 22 8.32 -1.45 -11.38
C LEU A 22 9.25 -0.25 -11.26
N ALA A 23 9.23 0.62 -12.24
CA ALA A 23 9.83 1.94 -12.11
C ALA A 23 9.14 2.74 -10.98
N GLU A 24 9.86 3.67 -10.35
CA GLU A 24 9.30 4.45 -9.25
C GLU A 24 8.01 5.19 -9.64
N ALA A 25 7.97 5.76 -10.84
CA ALA A 25 6.79 6.45 -11.34
C ALA A 25 5.57 5.52 -11.47
N GLU A 26 5.77 4.26 -11.89
CA GLU A 26 4.70 3.26 -11.99
C GLU A 26 4.22 2.83 -10.60
N ALA A 27 5.14 2.63 -9.65
CA ALA A 27 4.81 2.32 -8.28
C ALA A 27 4.05 3.47 -7.59
N ARG A 28 4.41 4.73 -7.86
CA ARG A 28 3.66 5.92 -7.42
C ARG A 28 2.25 5.96 -8.00
N ALA A 29 2.13 5.75 -9.30
CA ALA A 29 0.83 5.71 -9.98
C ALA A 29 -0.06 4.59 -9.41
N LEU A 30 0.53 3.45 -9.02
CA LEU A 30 -0.20 2.38 -8.35
C LEU A 30 -0.72 2.83 -6.97
N ILE A 31 0.10 3.50 -6.16
CA ILE A 31 -0.34 4.06 -4.87
C ILE A 31 -1.46 5.08 -5.09
N GLU A 32 -1.33 5.96 -6.08
CA GLU A 32 -2.31 7.00 -6.33
C GLU A 32 -3.68 6.42 -6.69
N ARG A 33 -3.75 5.41 -7.59
CA ARG A 33 -5.02 4.84 -8.07
C ARG A 33 -5.61 3.77 -7.18
N ALA A 34 -4.81 3.10 -6.34
CA ALA A 34 -5.28 2.02 -5.48
C ALA A 34 -6.43 2.48 -4.57
N TYR A 35 -7.45 1.62 -4.42
CA TYR A 35 -8.62 1.93 -3.61
C TYR A 35 -8.32 2.07 -2.12
N CYS A 36 -7.50 1.19 -1.58
CA CYS A 36 -7.03 1.23 -0.20
C CYS A 36 -5.64 0.62 -0.10
N GLY A 37 -4.98 0.82 1.03
CA GLY A 37 -3.71 0.19 1.31
C GLY A 37 -3.60 -0.23 2.77
N ARG A 38 -2.44 -0.74 3.15
CA ARG A 38 -2.16 -1.25 4.50
C ARG A 38 -1.04 -0.42 5.12
N LEU A 39 -1.38 0.28 6.18
CA LEU A 39 -0.41 0.99 7.01
C LEU A 39 0.23 0.01 7.99
N ALA A 40 1.54 -0.14 7.91
CA ALA A 40 2.34 -0.87 8.88
C ALA A 40 3.10 0.11 9.78
N THR A 41 3.04 -0.12 11.09
CA THR A 41 3.72 0.66 12.13
C THR A 41 4.32 -0.28 13.18
N ILE A 42 5.17 0.25 14.04
CA ILE A 42 5.83 -0.51 15.11
C ILE A 42 5.20 -0.16 16.47
N SER A 43 4.76 -1.18 17.20
CA SER A 43 4.21 -1.01 18.53
C SER A 43 5.28 -0.63 19.56
N PRO A 44 4.91 -0.12 20.76
CA PRO A 44 5.86 0.20 21.81
C PRO A 44 6.75 -0.94 22.28
N VAL A 45 6.31 -2.18 22.07
CA VAL A 45 7.07 -3.39 22.41
C VAL A 45 7.85 -3.97 21.21
N GLY A 46 7.91 -3.23 20.09
CA GLY A 46 8.63 -3.65 18.89
C GLY A 46 7.86 -4.58 17.94
N SER A 47 6.62 -4.94 18.26
CA SER A 47 5.80 -5.79 17.40
C SER A 47 5.27 -5.01 16.20
N PRO A 48 5.27 -5.59 14.99
CA PRO A 48 4.63 -4.98 13.84
C PRO A 48 3.11 -4.92 14.04
N TYR A 49 2.50 -3.84 13.57
CA TYR A 49 1.06 -3.65 13.56
C TYR A 49 0.63 -3.16 12.16
N ILE A 50 -0.44 -3.74 11.62
CA ILE A 50 -0.94 -3.41 10.30
C ILE A 50 -2.44 -3.12 10.32
N VAL A 51 -2.88 -2.13 9.53
CA VAL A 51 -4.29 -1.76 9.40
C VAL A 51 -4.61 -1.28 7.98
N PRO A 52 -5.73 -1.73 7.38
CA PRO A 52 -6.20 -1.21 6.10
C PRO A 52 -6.80 0.19 6.28
N LEU A 53 -6.45 1.11 5.37
CA LEU A 53 -6.93 2.50 5.40
C LEU A 53 -7.13 3.02 3.97
N LEU A 54 -8.11 3.90 3.79
CA LEU A 54 -8.19 4.77 2.63
C LEU A 54 -7.06 5.79 2.68
N HIS A 55 -6.56 6.21 1.52
CA HIS A 55 -5.43 7.11 1.43
C HIS A 55 -5.53 8.09 0.28
N VAL A 56 -4.78 9.15 0.39
CA VAL A 56 -4.50 10.08 -0.72
C VAL A 56 -3.00 10.28 -0.84
N LEU A 57 -2.51 10.33 -2.06
CA LEU A 57 -1.14 10.71 -2.36
C LEU A 57 -1.13 12.18 -2.76
N THR A 58 -0.34 13.00 -2.08
CA THR A 58 -0.16 14.42 -2.38
C THR A 58 1.32 14.76 -2.37
N GLY A 59 1.90 14.97 -3.54
CA GLY A 59 3.35 15.12 -3.67
C GLY A 59 4.08 13.90 -3.11
N ASP A 60 4.93 14.10 -2.12
CA ASP A 60 5.71 13.05 -1.47
C ASP A 60 5.10 12.56 -0.14
N GLU A 61 3.82 12.81 0.09
CA GLU A 61 3.14 12.38 1.30
C GLU A 61 1.91 11.53 1.01
N ILE A 62 1.78 10.42 1.74
CA ILE A 62 0.56 9.61 1.79
C ILE A 62 -0.21 10.02 3.04
N GLY A 63 -1.40 10.61 2.82
CA GLY A 63 -2.34 10.96 3.88
C GLY A 63 -3.28 9.79 4.18
N VAL A 64 -3.49 9.51 5.47
CA VAL A 64 -4.47 8.54 5.97
C VAL A 64 -5.16 9.09 7.22
N HIS A 65 -6.28 8.52 7.63
CA HIS A 65 -6.97 8.95 8.84
C HIS A 65 -7.65 7.81 9.59
N ASN A 66 -7.91 8.06 10.87
CA ASN A 66 -8.80 7.26 11.69
C ASN A 66 -9.56 8.16 12.68
N THR A 67 -10.33 7.56 13.58
CA THR A 67 -11.01 8.31 14.66
C THR A 67 -10.00 8.96 15.62
N ALA A 68 -10.40 10.04 16.29
CA ALA A 68 -9.56 10.70 17.30
C ALA A 68 -9.33 9.86 18.57
N VAL A 69 -10.11 8.80 18.75
CA VAL A 69 -9.94 7.89 19.89
C VAL A 69 -8.55 7.26 19.83
N ARG A 70 -7.82 7.38 20.94
CA ARG A 70 -6.47 6.85 21.04
C ARG A 70 -6.48 5.32 20.93
N GLY A 71 -5.94 4.81 19.83
CA GLY A 71 -5.80 3.39 19.56
C GLY A 71 -4.36 3.05 19.19
N HIS A 72 -4.14 1.82 18.76
CA HIS A 72 -2.81 1.31 18.37
C HIS A 72 -2.07 2.21 17.36
N PRO A 73 -2.67 2.65 16.24
CA PRO A 73 -1.95 3.47 15.26
C PRO A 73 -1.39 4.74 15.89
N ARG A 74 -2.20 5.47 16.66
CA ARG A 74 -1.78 6.72 17.29
C ARG A 74 -0.66 6.49 18.31
N THR A 75 -0.81 5.48 19.17
CA THR A 75 0.22 5.13 20.16
C THR A 75 1.54 4.75 19.50
N ASN A 76 1.48 4.00 18.40
CA ASN A 76 2.67 3.59 17.65
C ASN A 76 3.38 4.80 17.04
N VAL A 77 2.62 5.67 16.35
CA VAL A 77 3.15 6.87 15.67
C VAL A 77 3.76 7.87 16.64
N GLU A 78 3.15 8.07 17.80
CA GLU A 78 3.69 8.97 18.85
C GLU A 78 5.03 8.49 19.41
N ARG A 79 5.30 7.19 19.33
CA ARG A 79 6.52 6.59 19.85
C ARG A 79 7.57 6.32 18.77
N ASP A 80 7.15 5.83 17.62
CA ASP A 80 8.04 5.46 16.52
C ASP A 80 7.43 5.90 15.18
N GLY A 81 8.08 6.88 14.57
CA GLY A 81 7.62 7.44 13.30
C GLY A 81 7.97 6.58 12.07
N ARG A 82 8.53 5.39 12.21
CA ARG A 82 8.79 4.51 11.06
C ARG A 82 7.49 3.87 10.59
N ALA A 83 7.28 3.89 9.27
CA ALA A 83 6.09 3.31 8.68
C ALA A 83 6.36 2.76 7.28
N CYS A 84 5.56 1.78 6.91
CA CYS A 84 5.39 1.37 5.53
C CYS A 84 3.92 1.50 5.14
N TYR A 85 3.67 1.86 3.89
CA TYR A 85 2.33 1.84 3.30
C TYR A 85 2.35 0.99 2.05
N GLU A 86 1.58 -0.07 2.03
CA GLU A 86 1.53 -1.04 0.93
C GLU A 86 0.19 -0.97 0.22
N VAL A 87 0.24 -1.11 -1.12
CA VAL A 87 -0.93 -1.31 -1.97
C VAL A 87 -0.69 -2.44 -2.94
N ASP A 88 -1.75 -3.16 -3.30
CA ASP A 88 -1.70 -4.20 -4.33
C ASP A 88 -2.94 -4.19 -5.22
N GLU A 89 -2.75 -4.63 -6.46
CA GLU A 89 -3.79 -4.88 -7.43
C GLU A 89 -3.65 -6.32 -7.94
N PRO A 90 -4.36 -7.28 -7.33
CA PRO A 90 -4.42 -8.64 -7.86
C PRO A 90 -5.23 -8.67 -9.15
N VAL A 91 -4.75 -9.44 -10.14
CA VAL A 91 -5.40 -9.56 -11.45
C VAL A 91 -6.07 -10.92 -11.58
N LYS A 92 -5.27 -12.00 -11.58
CA LYS A 92 -5.77 -13.36 -11.83
C LYS A 92 -4.78 -14.41 -11.32
N VAL A 93 -5.31 -15.48 -10.77
CA VAL A 93 -4.55 -16.72 -10.57
C VAL A 93 -4.46 -17.44 -11.92
N PHE A 94 -3.29 -17.96 -12.24
CA PHE A 94 -3.04 -18.70 -13.48
C PHE A 94 -2.15 -19.90 -13.22
N ASP A 95 -2.35 -20.95 -13.99
CA ASP A 95 -1.51 -22.14 -13.95
C ASP A 95 -0.42 -22.05 -15.02
N TYR A 96 0.74 -22.60 -14.73
CA TYR A 96 1.88 -22.67 -15.62
C TYR A 96 2.67 -23.98 -15.34
N GLY A 97 3.69 -24.23 -16.17
CA GLY A 97 4.59 -25.36 -15.92
C GLY A 97 3.98 -26.73 -16.22
N ARG A 98 4.32 -27.75 -15.45
CA ARG A 98 3.97 -29.15 -15.70
C ARG A 98 3.20 -29.83 -14.57
N PHE A 99 3.20 -29.21 -13.40
CA PHE A 99 2.62 -29.81 -12.18
C PHE A 99 1.38 -29.03 -11.77
N GLU A 100 0.45 -29.68 -11.10
CA GLU A 100 -0.77 -29.04 -10.58
C GLU A 100 -0.48 -27.94 -9.56
N CYS A 101 0.69 -27.97 -8.92
CA CYS A 101 1.14 -26.95 -7.97
C CYS A 101 1.83 -25.75 -8.68
N ASP A 102 2.04 -25.81 -9.99
CA ASP A 102 2.62 -24.69 -10.74
C ASP A 102 1.56 -23.61 -10.96
N THR A 103 1.25 -22.86 -9.91
CA THR A 103 0.23 -21.83 -9.90
C THR A 103 0.86 -20.48 -9.55
N GLY A 104 0.47 -19.45 -10.26
CA GLY A 104 0.93 -18.08 -10.05
C GLY A 104 -0.22 -17.10 -9.84
N LEU A 105 0.08 -15.96 -9.23
CA LEU A 105 -0.80 -14.79 -9.16
C LEU A 105 -0.23 -13.69 -10.04
N ALA A 106 -1.02 -13.21 -10.98
CA ALA A 106 -0.73 -11.97 -11.67
C ALA A 106 -1.17 -10.80 -10.82
N TYR A 107 -0.26 -9.86 -10.55
CA TYR A 107 -0.50 -8.72 -9.66
C TYR A 107 0.49 -7.59 -9.91
N SER A 108 0.16 -6.42 -9.41
CA SER A 108 1.10 -5.32 -9.17
C SER A 108 1.03 -4.92 -7.71
N SER A 109 2.14 -4.57 -7.10
CA SER A 109 2.20 -4.07 -5.72
C SER A 109 3.23 -2.96 -5.58
N ALA A 110 3.01 -2.06 -4.64
CA ALA A 110 3.94 -1.01 -4.28
C ALA A 110 4.00 -0.84 -2.77
N ILE A 111 5.21 -0.61 -2.25
CA ILE A 111 5.45 -0.31 -0.85
C ILE A 111 6.18 1.02 -0.77
N ALA A 112 5.57 1.99 -0.10
CA ALA A 112 6.22 3.22 0.31
C ALA A 112 6.77 3.05 1.73
N TYR A 113 8.04 3.36 1.92
CA TYR A 113 8.73 3.39 3.21
C TYR A 113 8.97 4.84 3.59
N GLY A 114 8.83 5.17 4.86
CA GLY A 114 9.08 6.53 5.30
C GLY A 114 8.73 6.81 6.74
N ARG A 115 8.53 8.11 7.02
CA ARG A 115 8.21 8.62 8.34
C ARG A 115 6.77 9.11 8.40
N ILE A 116 6.05 8.58 9.39
CA ILE A 116 4.68 8.97 9.68
C ILE A 116 4.64 9.98 10.84
N ARG A 117 3.77 10.96 10.72
CA ARG A 117 3.49 11.95 11.75
C ARG A 117 2.00 12.20 11.88
N ILE A 118 1.58 12.70 13.02
CA ILE A 118 0.23 13.23 13.21
C ILE A 118 0.18 14.63 12.58
N VAL A 119 -0.93 14.94 11.93
CA VAL A 119 -1.23 16.26 11.37
C VAL A 119 -2.14 17.00 12.32
N ASP A 120 -1.62 18.03 12.98
CA ASP A 120 -2.39 18.84 13.95
C ASP A 120 -3.00 20.08 13.30
N ASP A 121 -2.37 20.61 12.23
CA ASP A 121 -2.85 21.81 11.54
C ASP A 121 -4.22 21.58 10.91
N ARG A 122 -5.20 22.42 11.31
CA ARG A 122 -6.59 22.32 10.88
C ARG A 122 -6.75 22.55 9.37
N ALA A 123 -5.97 23.45 8.79
CA ALA A 123 -6.01 23.71 7.36
C ALA A 123 -5.44 22.52 6.56
N ALA A 124 -4.38 21.88 7.05
CA ALA A 124 -3.84 20.66 6.45
C ALA A 124 -4.83 19.49 6.53
N LYS A 125 -5.53 19.32 7.65
CA LYS A 125 -6.61 18.33 7.78
C LYS A 125 -7.73 18.59 6.76
N SER A 126 -8.14 19.84 6.57
CA SER A 126 -9.15 20.19 5.58
C SER A 126 -8.70 19.83 4.16
N ARG A 127 -7.47 20.19 3.77
CA ARG A 127 -6.91 19.82 2.45
C ARG A 127 -6.86 18.30 2.25
N PHE A 128 -6.51 17.56 3.31
CA PHE A 128 -6.54 16.09 3.25
C PHE A 128 -7.95 15.57 2.94
N PHE A 129 -8.98 16.09 3.61
CA PHE A 129 -10.37 15.67 3.36
C PHE A 129 -10.90 16.13 2.01
N ASP A 130 -10.47 17.29 1.49
CA ASP A 130 -10.78 17.71 0.13
C ASP A 130 -10.23 16.69 -0.88
N ALA A 131 -8.97 16.28 -0.73
CA ALA A 131 -8.35 15.27 -1.59
C ALA A 131 -8.99 13.87 -1.41
N LEU A 132 -9.34 13.49 -0.18
CA LEU A 132 -10.03 12.23 0.10
C LEU A 132 -11.41 12.16 -0.58
N LEU A 133 -12.18 13.24 -0.49
CA LEU A 133 -13.48 13.34 -1.14
C LEU A 133 -13.37 13.43 -2.66
N ALA A 134 -12.32 14.05 -3.18
CA ALA A 134 -12.06 14.04 -4.62
C ALA A 134 -11.80 12.62 -5.14
N LYS A 135 -11.08 11.80 -4.37
CA LYS A 135 -10.76 10.41 -4.75
C LYS A 135 -11.93 9.44 -4.52
N TYR A 136 -12.64 9.55 -3.40
CA TYR A 136 -13.61 8.54 -2.96
C TYR A 136 -15.04 9.04 -2.86
N GLY A 137 -15.26 10.34 -3.02
CA GLY A 137 -16.57 10.94 -2.83
C GLY A 137 -17.57 10.47 -3.89
N THR A 138 -18.78 10.18 -3.45
CA THR A 138 -19.88 9.76 -4.33
C THR A 138 -20.56 10.91 -5.07
N GLY A 139 -20.08 12.16 -4.86
CA GLY A 139 -20.68 13.35 -5.47
C GLY A 139 -22.11 13.64 -4.99
N ALA A 140 -22.50 13.16 -3.81
CA ALA A 140 -23.84 13.36 -3.27
C ALA A 140 -24.24 14.85 -3.31
N PRO A 141 -25.32 15.23 -4.01
CA PRO A 141 -25.73 16.63 -4.14
C PRO A 141 -26.14 17.20 -2.77
N GLY A 142 -25.97 18.51 -2.61
CA GLY A 142 -26.42 19.26 -1.43
C GLY A 142 -25.51 19.20 -0.20
N ARG A 143 -24.34 18.50 -0.26
CA ARG A 143 -23.36 18.58 0.82
C ARG A 143 -22.45 19.78 0.63
N PRO A 144 -22.25 20.63 1.66
CA PRO A 144 -21.27 21.70 1.58
C PRO A 144 -19.89 21.12 1.34
N LYS A 145 -19.20 21.60 0.30
CA LYS A 145 -17.80 21.25 0.03
C LYS A 145 -16.90 22.06 0.99
N SER A 146 -15.78 21.49 1.36
CA SER A 146 -14.76 22.16 2.20
C SER A 146 -15.25 22.57 3.61
N PHE A 147 -16.36 22.01 4.07
CA PHE A 147 -16.87 22.24 5.43
C PHE A 147 -16.82 20.95 6.26
N TYR A 148 -15.89 20.90 7.21
CA TYR A 148 -15.62 19.73 8.05
C TYR A 148 -15.82 20.08 9.54
N PRO A 149 -17.05 20.00 10.08
CA PRO A 149 -17.32 20.39 11.48
C PRO A 149 -16.67 19.44 12.49
N ARG A 150 -16.30 18.22 12.06
CA ARG A 150 -15.80 17.15 12.93
C ARG A 150 -14.29 16.89 12.79
N LEU A 151 -13.50 17.89 12.38
CA LEU A 151 -12.04 17.71 12.25
C LEU A 151 -11.34 17.31 13.56
N ASP A 152 -11.93 17.63 14.69
CA ASP A 152 -11.38 17.30 16.01
C ASP A 152 -11.73 15.86 16.45
N GLU A 153 -12.71 15.22 15.76
CA GLU A 153 -13.10 13.83 15.98
C GLU A 153 -12.27 12.83 15.16
N VAL A 154 -11.28 13.31 14.42
CA VAL A 154 -10.42 12.49 13.55
C VAL A 154 -8.95 12.81 13.76
N THR A 155 -8.13 11.77 13.70
CA THR A 155 -6.68 11.89 13.58
C THR A 155 -6.28 11.68 12.13
N VAL A 156 -5.62 12.68 11.55
CA VAL A 156 -4.98 12.58 10.23
C VAL A 156 -3.51 12.33 10.42
N TYR A 157 -2.96 11.43 9.63
CA TYR A 157 -1.53 11.12 9.59
C TYR A 157 -1.00 11.43 8.20
N ALA A 158 0.24 11.86 8.13
CA ALA A 158 0.99 12.01 6.89
C ALA A 158 2.26 11.15 6.94
N ILE A 159 2.44 10.31 5.95
CA ILE A 159 3.63 9.47 5.74
C ILE A 159 4.47 10.17 4.69
N ARG A 160 5.58 10.78 5.10
CA ARG A 160 6.57 11.30 4.15
C ARG A 160 7.31 10.13 3.53
N ILE A 161 7.22 10.01 2.22
CA ILE A 161 7.86 8.94 1.47
C ILE A 161 9.36 9.22 1.39
N GLU A 162 10.17 8.29 1.85
CA GLU A 162 11.63 8.30 1.73
C GLU A 162 12.07 7.38 0.59
N ARG A 163 11.29 6.33 0.32
CA ARG A 163 11.56 5.37 -0.73
C ARG A 163 10.29 4.63 -1.14
N ILE A 164 10.21 4.28 -2.42
CA ILE A 164 9.18 3.39 -2.97
C ILE A 164 9.85 2.18 -3.62
N SER A 165 9.25 1.02 -3.45
CA SER A 165 9.55 -0.17 -4.23
C SER A 165 8.26 -0.69 -4.86
N GLY A 166 8.33 -1.04 -6.13
CA GLY A 166 7.20 -1.64 -6.86
C GLY A 166 7.59 -2.97 -7.46
N LYS A 167 6.63 -3.88 -7.55
CA LYS A 167 6.80 -5.20 -8.14
C LYS A 167 5.56 -5.61 -8.91
N GLN A 168 5.77 -6.28 -10.05
CA GLN A 168 4.69 -6.88 -10.81
C GLN A 168 4.97 -8.33 -11.17
N CYS A 169 3.91 -9.08 -11.33
CA CYS A 169 3.90 -10.37 -12.01
C CYS A 169 2.84 -10.27 -13.11
N PRO A 170 3.23 -9.98 -14.35
CA PRO A 170 2.26 -9.87 -15.44
C PRO A 170 1.58 -11.21 -15.70
N LEU A 171 0.33 -11.16 -16.14
CA LEU A 171 -0.34 -12.36 -16.63
C LEU A 171 0.38 -12.82 -17.88
N PRO A 172 0.89 -14.06 -17.93
CA PRO A 172 1.54 -14.57 -19.15
C PRO A 172 0.52 -14.70 -20.29
N PRO A 173 0.99 -14.70 -21.54
CA PRO A 173 0.15 -15.00 -22.72
C PRO A 173 -0.58 -16.35 -22.54
N ILE A 174 -1.75 -16.48 -23.15
CA ILE A 174 -2.56 -17.71 -23.05
C ILE A 174 -1.76 -18.95 -23.49
N SER A 175 -0.87 -18.79 -24.48
CA SER A 175 0.03 -19.86 -24.94
C SER A 175 1.02 -20.38 -23.91
N GLU A 176 1.30 -19.57 -22.88
CA GLU A 176 2.21 -19.89 -21.77
C GLU A 176 1.46 -20.28 -20.51
N GLN A 177 0.14 -20.08 -20.47
CA GLN A 177 -0.72 -20.55 -19.40
C GLN A 177 -1.08 -22.00 -19.65
N TRP A 178 -1.06 -22.78 -18.60
CA TRP A 178 -1.62 -24.12 -18.66
C TRP A 178 -3.15 -23.99 -18.70
N PRO A 179 -3.84 -24.60 -19.69
CA PRO A 179 -5.30 -24.56 -19.68
C PRO A 179 -5.81 -25.33 -18.46
N ALA A 180 -6.30 -24.62 -17.48
CA ALA A 180 -6.82 -25.19 -16.21
C ALA A 180 -7.95 -26.22 -16.40
N LEU A 181 -8.53 -26.29 -17.62
CA LEU A 181 -9.62 -27.20 -17.98
C LEU A 181 -9.13 -28.45 -18.74
N ASP A 182 -7.91 -28.48 -19.24
CA ASP A 182 -7.37 -29.64 -19.97
C ASP A 182 -6.49 -30.47 -19.02
N ARG A 183 -7.13 -31.20 -18.13
CA ARG A 183 -6.43 -32.11 -17.21
C ARG A 183 -5.63 -33.21 -17.91
N ALA A 184 -5.90 -33.47 -19.21
CA ALA A 184 -5.14 -34.44 -19.97
C ALA A 184 -3.67 -34.04 -20.18
N LYS A 185 -3.34 -32.78 -19.99
CA LYS A 185 -1.97 -32.26 -20.08
C LYS A 185 -1.24 -32.27 -18.74
N SER A 186 -1.92 -32.51 -17.63
CA SER A 186 -1.28 -32.69 -16.33
C SER A 186 -0.59 -34.04 -16.27
N PRO A 187 0.68 -34.15 -15.83
CA PRO A 187 1.33 -35.43 -15.62
C PRO A 187 0.65 -36.27 -14.53
N ASN A 188 -0.21 -35.65 -13.70
CA ASN A 188 -1.00 -36.32 -12.66
C ASN A 188 -2.47 -36.47 -13.05
N ALA A 189 -2.85 -36.15 -14.28
CA ALA A 189 -4.21 -36.38 -14.77
C ALA A 189 -4.53 -37.88 -14.63
N ARG A 190 -5.51 -38.20 -13.82
CA ARG A 190 -6.08 -39.55 -13.80
C ARG A 190 -6.97 -39.69 -15.03
N PRO A 191 -6.93 -40.84 -15.70
CA PRO A 191 -7.79 -41.13 -16.85
C PRO A 191 -9.29 -41.00 -16.49
#